data_d841eae27fd6247d9f5a5634390393d8
#
_entry.id   d841eae27fd6247d9f5a5634390393d8
#
_cell.length_a   1.000
_cell.length_b   1.000
_cell.length_c   1.000
_cell.angle_alpha   90.00
_cell.angle_beta   90.00
_cell.angle_gamma   90.00
#
_symmetry.space_group_name_H-M   'P 1'
#
loop_
_entity.id
_entity.type
_entity.pdbx_description
1 polymer ?
#
loop_
_entity_poly.entity_id
_entity_poly.type
_entity_poly.pdbx_seq_one_letter_code
_entity_poly.pdbx_strand_id
1 'polypeptide(L)'
;MIRDGDYYVELQKRPQIARDGRADLFVAIHADWYRSSSANGVTIYALSGDRADRENARRVAEKENSSDLLGGVGGDLAIGGLDDDVALTLVSLQMAWSMEQSLIAGTRILESMGSVSRLRRDKVQQASLQVLNSPDIPSILIETGYLTNPNEAQRLNSSGFQRNMANSIGRGVMQYFYDSPPEGTLIAWQKENGITPGSYTVKSGDSLSIIAQRFGVTVNELKSLNNLSSNTIRIGQVLTLPGGGPLQVSEHTIQRGETLSEIAVRYSVSLAGLRAANNLSSDRILVGQVLKIPTI
;
A
#
# COMPACT_ATOMS: atom_id res chain seq x y z
N MET A 1 -9.97 1.24 5.96
CA MET A 1 -10.34 2.47 5.20
C MET A 1 -10.71 3.57 6.18
N ILE A 2 -10.43 4.85 5.83
CA ILE A 2 -10.83 6.00 6.68
C ILE A 2 -12.36 6.15 6.71
N ARG A 3 -13.02 5.72 5.64
CA ARG A 3 -14.47 5.85 5.45
C ARG A 3 -14.97 4.67 4.62
N ASP A 4 -16.08 4.06 5.00
CA ASP A 4 -16.70 2.89 4.37
C ASP A 4 -18.12 3.16 3.85
N GLY A 5 -18.55 4.43 3.86
CA GLY A 5 -19.86 4.87 3.40
C GLY A 5 -19.87 6.32 2.94
N ASP A 6 -21.05 6.82 2.59
CA ASP A 6 -21.24 8.21 2.15
C ASP A 6 -21.50 9.15 3.35
N TYR A 7 -20.44 9.47 4.07
CA TYR A 7 -20.42 10.45 5.16
C TYR A 7 -19.08 11.21 5.18
N TYR A 8 -19.12 12.43 5.72
CA TYR A 8 -17.93 13.26 5.81
C TYR A 8 -17.09 12.92 7.05
N VAL A 9 -15.78 12.76 6.85
CA VAL A 9 -14.80 12.69 7.93
C VAL A 9 -13.95 13.94 7.91
N GLU A 10 -13.91 14.67 9.02
CA GLU A 10 -13.11 15.88 9.16
C GLU A 10 -11.64 15.64 8.84
N LEU A 11 -11.01 16.59 8.13
CA LEU A 11 -9.63 16.43 7.63
C LEU A 11 -8.63 16.16 8.77
N GLN A 12 -8.85 16.78 9.92
CA GLN A 12 -7.98 16.62 11.10
C GLN A 12 -8.07 15.23 11.75
N LYS A 13 -9.22 14.55 11.60
CA LYS A 13 -9.43 13.19 12.15
C LYS A 13 -8.83 12.09 11.28
N ARG A 14 -8.61 12.34 9.99
CA ARG A 14 -8.13 11.32 9.05
C ARG A 14 -6.75 10.77 9.40
N PRO A 15 -5.74 11.60 9.75
CA PRO A 15 -4.45 11.08 10.21
C PRO A 15 -4.57 10.22 11.46
N GLN A 16 -5.43 10.60 12.42
CA GLN A 16 -5.63 9.79 13.63
C GLN A 16 -6.21 8.41 13.32
N ILE A 17 -7.25 8.35 12.47
CA ILE A 17 -7.82 7.06 12.03
C ILE A 17 -6.76 6.21 11.32
N ALA A 18 -5.87 6.83 10.53
CA ALA A 18 -4.76 6.13 9.88
C ALA A 18 -3.76 5.56 10.89
N ARG A 19 -3.40 6.33 11.94
CA ARG A 19 -2.54 5.87 13.04
C ARG A 19 -3.17 4.71 13.80
N ASP A 20 -4.43 4.83 14.18
CA ASP A 20 -5.16 3.78 14.90
C ASP A 20 -5.20 2.48 14.07
N GLY A 21 -5.26 2.62 12.74
CA GLY A 21 -5.16 1.53 11.77
C GLY A 21 -3.73 1.08 11.47
N ARG A 22 -2.70 1.66 12.10
CA ARG A 22 -1.26 1.40 11.85
C ARG A 22 -0.92 1.44 10.36
N ALA A 23 -1.32 2.53 9.70
CA ALA A 23 -1.11 2.69 8.27
C ALA A 23 0.34 3.11 7.97
N ASP A 24 0.99 2.41 7.05
CA ASP A 24 2.33 2.74 6.53
C ASP A 24 2.29 3.74 5.37
N LEU A 25 1.12 3.95 4.78
CA LEU A 25 0.90 4.90 3.68
C LEU A 25 -0.55 5.38 3.70
N PHE A 26 -0.75 6.68 3.59
CA PHE A 26 -2.06 7.31 3.42
C PHE A 26 -2.27 7.71 1.97
N VAL A 27 -3.37 7.24 1.37
CA VAL A 27 -3.74 7.57 -0.01
C VAL A 27 -5.13 8.19 -0.05
N ALA A 28 -5.21 9.46 -0.45
CA ALA A 28 -6.45 10.16 -0.73
C ALA A 28 -6.77 10.08 -2.24
N ILE A 29 -7.88 9.47 -2.61
CA ILE A 29 -8.30 9.32 -4.01
C ILE A 29 -9.40 10.33 -4.30
N HIS A 30 -9.15 11.17 -5.29
CA HIS A 30 -10.00 12.28 -5.69
C HIS A 30 -10.36 12.22 -7.17
N ALA A 31 -11.44 12.93 -7.52
CA ALA A 31 -11.85 13.27 -8.87
C ALA A 31 -12.51 14.66 -8.79
N ASP A 32 -11.70 15.69 -8.90
CA ASP A 32 -12.10 17.04 -8.55
C ASP A 32 -12.73 17.84 -9.71
N TRP A 33 -13.33 18.93 -9.34
CA TRP A 33 -13.70 19.98 -10.27
C TRP A 33 -12.49 20.85 -10.61
N TYR A 34 -12.35 21.25 -11.87
CA TYR A 34 -11.31 22.17 -12.30
C TYR A 34 -11.91 23.31 -13.15
N ARG A 35 -11.31 24.49 -13.12
CA ARG A 35 -11.83 25.70 -13.81
C ARG A 35 -12.02 25.51 -15.32
N SER A 36 -11.20 24.67 -15.95
CA SER A 36 -11.26 24.40 -17.39
C SER A 36 -11.84 23.01 -17.65
N SER A 37 -12.84 22.94 -18.51
CA SER A 37 -13.40 21.67 -19.01
C SER A 37 -12.44 20.89 -19.91
N SER A 38 -11.32 21.49 -20.33
CA SER A 38 -10.26 20.81 -21.08
C SER A 38 -9.25 20.09 -20.18
N ALA A 39 -9.31 20.28 -18.84
CA ALA A 39 -8.45 19.57 -17.91
C ALA A 39 -8.69 18.07 -18.00
N ASN A 40 -7.63 17.30 -18.13
CA ASN A 40 -7.69 15.83 -18.20
C ASN A 40 -6.40 15.18 -17.71
N GLY A 41 -6.53 13.90 -17.36
CA GLY A 41 -5.40 13.07 -16.96
C GLY A 41 -5.13 13.11 -15.45
N VAL A 42 -4.29 12.17 -15.02
CA VAL A 42 -3.93 11.93 -13.63
C VAL A 42 -2.89 12.92 -13.14
N THR A 43 -3.02 13.33 -11.87
CA THR A 43 -1.99 14.07 -11.14
C THR A 43 -1.84 13.46 -9.74
N ILE A 44 -0.61 13.35 -9.24
CA ILE A 44 -0.35 12.96 -7.85
C ILE A 44 0.29 14.13 -7.11
N TYR A 45 -0.18 14.37 -5.90
CA TYR A 45 0.30 15.41 -5.01
C TYR A 45 0.89 14.81 -3.74
N ALA A 46 2.00 15.38 -3.28
CA ALA A 46 2.57 15.22 -1.95
C ALA A 46 2.57 16.56 -1.21
N LEU A 47 2.81 16.55 0.10
CA LEU A 47 2.87 17.77 0.90
C LEU A 47 4.05 18.65 0.47
N SER A 48 3.86 19.98 0.46
CA SER A 48 4.94 20.95 0.23
C SER A 48 5.71 21.30 1.51
N GLY A 49 6.98 21.67 1.37
CA GLY A 49 7.84 22.07 2.47
C GLY A 49 7.29 23.21 3.31
N ASP A 50 6.76 24.28 2.69
CA ASP A 50 6.17 25.43 3.39
C ASP A 50 5.04 25.04 4.34
N ARG A 51 4.28 24.01 4.01
CA ARG A 51 3.23 23.47 4.87
C ARG A 51 3.80 22.64 5.99
N ALA A 52 4.85 21.85 5.71
CA ALA A 52 5.54 21.04 6.69
C ALA A 52 6.14 21.92 7.82
N ASP A 53 6.79 23.02 7.45
CA ASP A 53 7.39 23.93 8.43
C ASP A 53 6.34 24.57 9.35
N ARG A 54 5.21 25.00 8.81
CA ARG A 54 4.09 25.55 9.62
C ARG A 54 3.49 24.48 10.56
N GLU A 55 3.37 23.25 10.09
CA GLU A 55 2.82 22.16 10.88
C GLU A 55 3.77 21.75 12.02
N ASN A 56 5.08 21.72 11.76
CA ASN A 56 6.09 21.46 12.78
C ASN A 56 5.99 22.48 13.93
N ALA A 57 5.93 23.77 13.59
CA ALA A 57 5.78 24.84 14.57
C ALA A 57 4.48 24.71 15.39
N ARG A 58 3.36 24.36 14.74
CA ARG A 58 2.09 24.14 15.42
C ARG A 58 2.15 22.97 16.40
N ARG A 59 2.77 21.85 16.02
CA ARG A 59 2.87 20.66 16.87
C ARG A 59 3.73 20.88 18.10
N VAL A 60 4.78 21.67 17.99
CA VAL A 60 5.59 22.04 19.17
C VAL A 60 4.78 22.93 20.12
N ALA A 61 4.00 23.89 19.59
CA ALA A 61 3.14 24.73 20.42
C ALA A 61 2.00 23.92 21.10
N GLU A 62 1.47 22.90 20.46
CA GLU A 62 0.46 22.01 21.05
C GLU A 62 1.02 21.05 22.10
N LYS A 63 2.34 20.81 22.14
CA LYS A 63 3.03 19.99 23.14
C LYS A 63 2.77 20.47 24.58
N GLU A 64 2.68 21.78 24.78
CA GLU A 64 2.40 22.34 26.11
C GLU A 64 0.99 21.99 26.62
N ASN A 65 0.07 21.64 25.72
CA ASN A 65 -1.33 21.36 26.04
C ASN A 65 -1.69 19.87 26.07
N SER A 66 -0.82 18.98 25.59
CA SER A 66 -1.09 17.54 25.60
C SER A 66 0.19 16.73 25.45
N SER A 67 0.32 15.66 26.22
CA SER A 67 1.40 14.66 26.14
C SER A 67 1.19 13.75 24.91
N ASP A 68 0.92 14.33 23.73
CA ASP A 68 0.59 13.56 22.56
C ASP A 68 1.81 12.88 21.95
N LEU A 69 1.65 11.58 21.74
CA LEU A 69 2.55 10.70 21.05
C LEU A 69 2.46 10.94 19.54
N LEU A 70 3.60 11.18 18.91
CA LEU A 70 3.73 10.94 17.47
C LEU A 70 3.91 9.43 17.29
N GLY A 71 2.82 8.73 17.00
CA GLY A 71 2.83 7.29 16.75
C GLY A 71 2.75 7.01 15.25
N GLY A 72 3.74 6.32 14.72
CA GLY A 72 3.71 5.65 13.42
C GLY A 72 4.01 4.16 13.59
N VAL A 73 3.90 3.36 12.55
CA VAL A 73 4.30 1.96 12.60
C VAL A 73 5.81 1.90 12.87
N GLY A 74 6.18 1.53 14.09
CA GLY A 74 7.57 1.33 14.52
C GLY A 74 8.16 2.39 15.46
N GLY A 75 7.41 3.40 15.90
CA GLY A 75 7.97 4.37 16.82
C GLY A 75 6.95 5.17 17.60
N ASP A 76 6.84 4.88 18.86
CA ASP A 76 6.29 5.80 19.84
C ASP A 76 7.31 6.93 20.04
N LEU A 77 7.28 7.96 19.20
CA LEU A 77 7.99 9.21 19.46
C LEU A 77 7.23 9.99 20.52
N ALA A 78 7.47 9.62 21.77
CA ALA A 78 7.05 10.41 22.90
C ALA A 78 7.91 11.69 22.96
N ILE A 79 7.35 12.82 22.53
CA ILE A 79 8.01 14.12 22.65
C ILE A 79 7.74 14.79 24.01
N GLY A 80 6.82 14.23 24.81
CA GLY A 80 6.56 14.66 26.18
C GLY A 80 7.81 14.50 27.06
N GLY A 81 8.24 15.59 27.70
CA GLY A 81 9.43 15.58 28.57
C GLY A 81 10.77 15.83 27.88
N LEU A 82 10.79 15.98 26.53
CA LEU A 82 11.97 16.44 25.80
C LEU A 82 12.08 17.97 25.82
N ASP A 83 13.31 18.45 25.68
CA ASP A 83 13.58 19.87 25.41
C ASP A 83 12.90 20.29 24.10
N ASP A 84 12.39 21.53 24.03
CA ASP A 84 11.62 22.01 22.88
C ASP A 84 12.39 21.97 21.55
N ASP A 85 13.70 22.28 21.60
CA ASP A 85 14.56 22.23 20.41
C ASP A 85 14.75 20.77 19.92
N VAL A 86 14.86 19.82 20.86
CA VAL A 86 14.96 18.40 20.56
C VAL A 86 13.64 17.88 19.97
N ALA A 87 12.52 18.23 20.59
CA ALA A 87 11.18 17.86 20.09
C ALA A 87 10.93 18.40 18.68
N LEU A 88 11.24 19.68 18.44
CA LEU A 88 11.12 20.30 17.12
C LEU A 88 12.00 19.59 16.08
N THR A 89 13.25 19.28 16.44
CA THR A 89 14.17 18.57 15.55
C THR A 89 13.64 17.20 15.17
N LEU A 90 13.13 16.42 16.12
CA LEU A 90 12.57 15.10 15.88
C LEU A 90 11.32 15.17 14.97
N VAL A 91 10.39 16.09 15.24
CA VAL A 91 9.21 16.30 14.40
C VAL A 91 9.61 16.72 12.98
N SER A 92 10.62 17.59 12.85
CA SER A 92 11.12 18.05 11.55
C SER A 92 11.76 16.91 10.75
N LEU A 93 12.57 16.07 11.40
CA LEU A 93 13.17 14.89 10.77
C LEU A 93 12.10 13.88 10.33
N GLN A 94 11.11 13.62 11.17
CA GLN A 94 10.01 12.71 10.86
C GLN A 94 9.17 13.23 9.68
N MET A 95 8.89 14.53 9.67
CA MET A 95 8.17 15.18 8.56
C MET A 95 8.99 15.12 7.25
N ALA A 96 10.29 15.38 7.30
CA ALA A 96 11.16 15.32 6.13
C ALA A 96 11.18 13.89 5.54
N TRP A 97 11.33 12.88 6.40
CA TRP A 97 11.25 11.48 6.00
C TRP A 97 9.89 11.14 5.36
N SER A 98 8.78 11.51 6.01
CA SER A 98 7.41 11.28 5.51
C SER A 98 7.19 11.92 4.14
N MET A 99 7.70 13.13 3.93
CA MET A 99 7.62 13.82 2.63
C MET A 99 8.43 13.12 1.55
N GLU A 100 9.65 12.68 1.87
CA GLU A 100 10.50 11.92 0.94
C GLU A 100 9.82 10.60 0.54
N GLN A 101 9.32 9.84 1.51
CA GLN A 101 8.59 8.60 1.25
C GLN A 101 7.32 8.83 0.44
N SER A 102 6.62 9.95 0.65
CA SER A 102 5.45 10.34 -0.14
C SER A 102 5.80 10.58 -1.61
N LEU A 103 6.95 11.22 -1.89
CA LEU A 103 7.44 11.43 -3.26
C LEU A 103 7.81 10.11 -3.93
N ILE A 104 8.48 9.20 -3.21
CA ILE A 104 8.85 7.88 -3.73
C ILE A 104 7.58 7.06 -4.04
N ALA A 105 6.66 6.95 -3.08
CA ALA A 105 5.40 6.23 -3.26
C ALA A 105 4.57 6.82 -4.41
N GLY A 106 4.42 8.15 -4.44
CA GLY A 106 3.72 8.85 -5.51
C GLY A 106 4.33 8.61 -6.89
N THR A 107 5.66 8.54 -7.00
CA THR A 107 6.35 8.26 -8.26
C THR A 107 6.05 6.85 -8.75
N ARG A 108 6.12 5.82 -7.90
CA ARG A 108 5.78 4.44 -8.27
C ARG A 108 4.34 4.29 -8.73
N ILE A 109 3.43 4.97 -8.06
CA ILE A 109 2.01 4.95 -8.42
C ILE A 109 1.79 5.69 -9.75
N LEU A 110 2.40 6.85 -9.94
CA LEU A 110 2.29 7.65 -11.17
C LEU A 110 2.79 6.86 -12.39
N GLU A 111 3.96 6.20 -12.28
CA GLU A 111 4.51 5.33 -13.31
C GLU A 111 3.53 4.21 -13.69
N SER A 112 2.94 3.54 -12.70
CA SER A 112 1.96 2.49 -12.93
C SER A 112 0.69 3.02 -13.61
N MET A 113 0.19 4.20 -13.18
CA MET A 113 -1.02 4.80 -13.73
C MET A 113 -0.87 5.29 -15.18
N GLY A 114 0.35 5.59 -15.61
CA GLY A 114 0.65 5.97 -16.98
C GLY A 114 0.28 4.91 -18.03
N SER A 115 0.17 3.64 -17.64
CA SER A 115 -0.30 2.56 -18.51
C SER A 115 -1.84 2.52 -18.71
N VAL A 116 -2.60 3.18 -17.83
CA VAL A 116 -4.09 3.13 -17.80
C VAL A 116 -4.71 4.46 -18.21
N SER A 117 -4.06 5.56 -17.90
CA SER A 117 -4.55 6.90 -18.18
C SER A 117 -3.44 7.85 -18.59
N ARG A 118 -3.83 8.91 -19.30
CA ARG A 118 -2.90 10.01 -19.57
C ARG A 118 -2.44 10.64 -18.25
N LEU A 119 -1.17 10.90 -18.13
CA LEU A 119 -0.62 11.71 -17.06
C LEU A 119 -0.73 13.20 -17.42
N ARG A 120 -1.37 13.97 -16.55
CA ARG A 120 -1.41 15.44 -16.67
C ARG A 120 -0.07 16.05 -16.29
N ARG A 121 0.63 15.43 -15.36
CA ARG A 121 2.01 15.75 -14.95
C ARG A 121 2.82 14.46 -14.95
N ASP A 122 4.04 14.56 -15.39
CA ASP A 122 5.01 13.44 -15.47
C ASP A 122 5.77 13.21 -14.15
N LYS A 123 5.55 14.10 -13.18
CA LYS A 123 6.15 14.04 -11.83
C LYS A 123 5.11 14.32 -10.76
N VAL A 124 5.34 13.78 -9.57
CA VAL A 124 4.58 14.13 -8.37
C VAL A 124 4.70 15.62 -8.11
N GLN A 125 3.57 16.27 -7.91
CA GLN A 125 3.50 17.69 -7.60
C GLN A 125 3.50 17.88 -6.09
N GLN A 126 4.02 19.00 -5.61
CA GLN A 126 3.95 19.36 -4.20
C GLN A 126 2.97 20.50 -3.98
N ALA A 127 2.09 20.36 -2.99
CA ALA A 127 1.07 21.34 -2.68
C ALA A 127 0.77 21.39 -1.18
N SER A 128 0.31 22.54 -0.71
CA SER A 128 -0.08 22.75 0.69
C SER A 128 -1.48 22.19 0.97
N LEU A 129 -1.64 20.86 0.90
CA LEU A 129 -2.91 20.16 1.08
C LEU A 129 -3.07 19.69 2.53
N GLN A 130 -4.14 20.15 3.19
CA GLN A 130 -4.38 19.82 4.60
C GLN A 130 -4.60 18.32 4.83
N VAL A 131 -5.19 17.61 3.88
CA VAL A 131 -5.45 16.17 3.95
C VAL A 131 -4.16 15.34 4.03
N LEU A 132 -3.03 15.88 3.58
CA LEU A 132 -1.72 15.21 3.57
C LEU A 132 -0.87 15.57 4.79
N ASN A 133 -1.44 16.27 5.75
CA ASN A 133 -0.71 16.83 6.87
C ASN A 133 -0.53 15.80 8.00
N SER A 134 0.32 14.80 7.76
CA SER A 134 0.71 13.80 8.74
C SER A 134 2.24 13.74 8.81
N PRO A 135 2.87 14.05 9.94
CA PRO A 135 4.33 14.05 10.04
C PRO A 135 4.91 12.65 10.01
N ASP A 136 4.16 11.67 10.44
CA ASP A 136 4.58 10.30 10.74
C ASP A 136 4.14 9.26 9.69
N ILE A 137 3.18 9.60 8.82
CA ILE A 137 2.67 8.69 7.79
C ILE A 137 2.88 9.32 6.41
N PRO A 138 3.67 8.71 5.51
CA PRO A 138 3.75 9.12 4.13
C PRO A 138 2.36 9.27 3.51
N SER A 139 2.09 10.41 2.85
CA SER A 139 0.73 10.77 2.44
C SER A 139 0.71 11.34 1.04
N ILE A 140 -0.16 10.83 0.18
CA ILE A 140 -0.36 11.30 -1.18
C ILE A 140 -1.83 11.51 -1.50
N LEU A 141 -2.09 12.44 -2.42
CA LEU A 141 -3.39 12.64 -3.03
C LEU A 141 -3.31 12.34 -4.53
N ILE A 142 -4.20 11.51 -5.02
CA ILE A 142 -4.30 11.10 -6.41
C ILE A 142 -5.55 11.72 -7.03
N GLU A 143 -5.37 12.65 -7.95
CA GLU A 143 -6.42 13.09 -8.86
C GLU A 143 -6.53 12.09 -10.01
N THR A 144 -7.59 11.31 -10.04
CA THR A 144 -7.81 10.26 -11.05
C THR A 144 -8.37 10.80 -12.36
N GLY A 145 -8.81 12.04 -12.37
CA GLY A 145 -9.37 12.78 -13.49
C GLY A 145 -10.20 13.97 -13.00
N TYR A 146 -10.79 14.72 -13.93
CA TYR A 146 -11.52 15.95 -13.62
C TYR A 146 -12.98 15.86 -14.06
N LEU A 147 -13.92 15.99 -13.12
CA LEU A 147 -15.37 15.87 -13.37
C LEU A 147 -15.93 16.96 -14.29
N THR A 148 -15.23 18.09 -14.39
CA THR A 148 -15.59 19.18 -15.33
C THR A 148 -15.34 18.86 -16.80
N ASN A 149 -14.53 17.81 -17.07
CA ASN A 149 -14.33 17.30 -18.42
C ASN A 149 -15.35 16.18 -18.69
N PRO A 150 -16.30 16.33 -19.65
CA PRO A 150 -17.34 15.33 -19.89
C PRO A 150 -16.79 13.95 -20.25
N ASN A 151 -15.68 13.87 -20.99
CA ASN A 151 -15.06 12.61 -21.37
C ASN A 151 -14.43 11.92 -20.15
N GLU A 152 -13.79 12.66 -19.26
CA GLU A 152 -13.24 12.12 -18.01
C GLU A 152 -14.36 11.68 -17.07
N ALA A 153 -15.41 12.47 -16.90
CA ALA A 153 -16.58 12.13 -16.09
C ALA A 153 -17.23 10.82 -16.57
N GLN A 154 -17.37 10.65 -17.89
CA GLN A 154 -17.88 9.40 -18.46
C GLN A 154 -16.95 8.22 -18.17
N ARG A 155 -15.64 8.37 -18.33
CA ARG A 155 -14.64 7.32 -18.02
C ARG A 155 -14.65 6.97 -16.54
N LEU A 156 -14.64 7.97 -15.65
CA LEU A 156 -14.66 7.78 -14.20
C LEU A 156 -15.93 7.06 -13.72
N ASN A 157 -17.04 7.19 -14.45
CA ASN A 157 -18.28 6.46 -14.17
C ASN A 157 -18.30 5.02 -14.74
N SER A 158 -17.28 4.61 -15.47
CA SER A 158 -17.16 3.26 -16.03
C SER A 158 -16.53 2.29 -15.02
N SER A 159 -17.23 1.22 -14.66
CA SER A 159 -16.73 0.19 -13.73
C SER A 159 -15.45 -0.50 -14.23
N GLY A 160 -15.28 -0.62 -15.55
CA GLY A 160 -14.05 -1.16 -16.17
C GLY A 160 -12.86 -0.22 -15.94
N PHE A 161 -13.06 1.07 -16.17
CA PHE A 161 -12.01 2.07 -15.92
C PHE A 161 -11.66 2.19 -14.44
N GLN A 162 -12.67 2.18 -13.55
CA GLN A 162 -12.46 2.20 -12.09
C GLN A 162 -11.60 1.02 -11.62
N ARG A 163 -11.89 -0.20 -12.08
CA ARG A 163 -11.08 -1.40 -11.76
C ARG A 163 -9.65 -1.28 -12.28
N ASN A 164 -9.48 -0.85 -13.53
CA ASN A 164 -8.15 -0.68 -14.10
C ASN A 164 -7.33 0.37 -13.35
N MET A 165 -7.96 1.47 -12.96
CA MET A 165 -7.35 2.53 -12.16
C MET A 165 -6.97 2.03 -10.77
N ALA A 166 -7.88 1.35 -10.07
CA ALA A 166 -7.62 0.77 -8.75
C ALA A 166 -6.48 -0.25 -8.79
N ASN A 167 -6.48 -1.15 -9.78
CA ASN A 167 -5.39 -2.12 -9.98
C ASN A 167 -4.05 -1.43 -10.26
N SER A 168 -4.07 -0.35 -11.02
CA SER A 168 -2.86 0.42 -11.33
C SER A 168 -2.30 1.12 -10.09
N ILE A 169 -3.15 1.75 -9.29
CA ILE A 169 -2.76 2.33 -8.00
C ILE A 169 -2.19 1.23 -7.09
N GLY A 170 -2.88 0.09 -6.98
CA GLY A 170 -2.44 -1.05 -6.18
C GLY A 170 -1.06 -1.57 -6.59
N ARG A 171 -0.78 -1.70 -7.90
CA ARG A 171 0.55 -2.10 -8.39
C ARG A 171 1.63 -1.11 -7.98
N GLY A 172 1.37 0.19 -8.10
CA GLY A 172 2.35 1.21 -7.69
C GLY A 172 2.61 1.21 -6.18
N VAL A 173 1.58 1.01 -5.36
CA VAL A 173 1.71 0.84 -3.90
C VAL A 173 2.53 -0.41 -3.57
N MET A 174 2.24 -1.54 -4.22
CA MET A 174 3.00 -2.77 -4.03
C MET A 174 4.48 -2.60 -4.41
N GLN A 175 4.75 -1.90 -5.52
CA GLN A 175 6.13 -1.63 -5.94
C GLN A 175 6.87 -0.77 -4.91
N TYR A 176 6.22 0.27 -4.38
CA TYR A 176 6.78 1.11 -3.32
C TYR A 176 7.19 0.28 -2.10
N PHE A 177 6.28 -0.53 -1.57
CA PHE A 177 6.59 -1.38 -0.40
C PHE A 177 7.57 -2.50 -0.72
N TYR A 178 7.63 -2.98 -1.96
CA TYR A 178 8.63 -3.96 -2.34
C TYR A 178 10.03 -3.35 -2.46
N ASP A 179 10.13 -2.12 -2.93
CA ASP A 179 11.43 -1.41 -3.02
C ASP A 179 12.02 -1.19 -1.62
N SER A 180 11.19 -0.82 -0.65
CA SER A 180 11.59 -0.50 0.73
C SER A 180 10.56 -1.04 1.75
N PRO A 181 10.51 -2.36 1.96
CA PRO A 181 9.49 -2.96 2.81
C PRO A 181 9.77 -2.67 4.28
N PRO A 182 8.75 -2.32 5.08
CA PRO A 182 8.89 -2.23 6.52
C PRO A 182 9.29 -3.59 7.12
N GLU A 183 10.17 -3.56 8.12
CA GLU A 183 10.65 -4.78 8.79
C GLU A 183 9.50 -5.60 9.38
N GLY A 184 9.65 -6.93 9.36
CA GLY A 184 8.65 -7.86 9.90
C GLY A 184 7.37 -8.00 9.07
N THR A 185 7.28 -7.33 7.90
CA THR A 185 6.12 -7.46 7.01
C THR A 185 6.24 -8.67 6.08
N LEU A 186 5.10 -9.10 5.54
CA LEU A 186 5.06 -10.16 4.52
C LEU A 186 5.88 -9.78 3.28
N ILE A 187 5.88 -8.50 2.88
CA ILE A 187 6.63 -8.02 1.72
C ILE A 187 8.14 -8.09 1.99
N ALA A 188 8.61 -7.75 3.20
CA ALA A 188 10.01 -7.93 3.58
C ALA A 188 10.42 -9.39 3.46
N TRP A 189 9.63 -10.29 4.02
CA TRP A 189 9.86 -11.73 3.92
C TRP A 189 9.85 -12.23 2.47
N GLN A 190 8.91 -11.77 1.64
CA GLN A 190 8.86 -12.11 0.22
C GLN A 190 10.15 -11.68 -0.51
N LYS A 191 10.59 -10.45 -0.26
CA LYS A 191 11.81 -9.90 -0.86
C LYS A 191 13.05 -10.71 -0.46
N GLU A 192 13.21 -11.04 0.82
CA GLU A 192 14.29 -11.90 1.33
C GLU A 192 14.28 -13.28 0.70
N ASN A 193 13.09 -13.78 0.37
CA ASN A 193 12.92 -15.10 -0.26
C ASN A 193 12.93 -15.05 -1.80
N GLY A 194 13.22 -13.89 -2.41
CA GLY A 194 13.31 -13.73 -3.86
C GLY A 194 11.94 -13.76 -4.58
N ILE A 195 10.87 -13.44 -3.87
CA ILE A 195 9.51 -13.34 -4.41
C ILE A 195 9.26 -11.89 -4.79
N THR A 196 9.28 -11.58 -6.08
CA THR A 196 9.00 -10.23 -6.59
C THR A 196 7.51 -10.10 -6.97
N PRO A 197 6.83 -9.00 -6.67
CA PRO A 197 5.45 -8.79 -7.13
C PRO A 197 5.33 -8.97 -8.64
N GLY A 198 4.44 -9.85 -9.05
CA GLY A 198 4.24 -10.16 -10.47
C GLY A 198 5.34 -11.02 -11.11
N SER A 199 6.34 -11.49 -10.35
CA SER A 199 7.35 -12.44 -10.85
C SER A 199 7.80 -13.41 -9.77
N TYR A 200 8.36 -14.55 -10.21
CA TYR A 200 8.94 -15.57 -9.34
C TYR A 200 10.22 -16.12 -9.95
N THR A 201 11.28 -16.18 -9.17
CA THR A 201 12.53 -16.85 -9.58
C THR A 201 12.51 -18.31 -9.16
N VAL A 202 12.59 -19.20 -10.15
CA VAL A 202 12.58 -20.66 -9.96
C VAL A 202 13.73 -21.10 -9.07
N LYS A 203 13.43 -21.87 -8.03
CA LYS A 203 14.37 -22.42 -7.08
C LYS A 203 14.54 -23.93 -7.30
N SER A 204 15.58 -24.52 -6.67
CA SER A 204 15.79 -25.96 -6.69
C SER A 204 14.58 -26.70 -6.08
N GLY A 205 14.09 -27.72 -6.77
CA GLY A 205 12.90 -28.48 -6.38
C GLY A 205 11.57 -27.93 -6.87
N ASP A 206 11.55 -26.78 -7.55
CA ASP A 206 10.34 -26.23 -8.14
C ASP A 206 9.94 -26.97 -9.44
N SER A 207 8.62 -27.03 -9.68
CA SER A 207 8.01 -27.37 -10.95
C SER A 207 6.91 -26.36 -11.27
N LEU A 208 6.51 -26.26 -12.56
CA LEU A 208 5.40 -25.38 -12.93
C LEU A 208 4.11 -25.67 -12.18
N SER A 209 3.84 -26.94 -11.85
CA SER A 209 2.66 -27.33 -11.08
C SER A 209 2.73 -26.87 -9.62
N ILE A 210 3.90 -27.00 -8.99
CA ILE A 210 4.15 -26.53 -7.61
C ILE A 210 4.03 -25.00 -7.56
N ILE A 211 4.65 -24.30 -8.53
CA ILE A 211 4.59 -22.84 -8.61
C ILE A 211 3.15 -22.39 -8.88
N ALA A 212 2.47 -22.99 -9.85
CA ALA A 212 1.07 -22.67 -10.15
C ALA A 212 0.15 -22.84 -8.93
N GLN A 213 0.31 -23.97 -8.21
CA GLN A 213 -0.43 -24.22 -6.97
C GLN A 213 -0.10 -23.19 -5.88
N ARG A 214 1.19 -22.86 -5.70
CA ARG A 214 1.67 -21.88 -4.71
C ARG A 214 1.09 -20.49 -4.93
N PHE A 215 0.92 -20.10 -6.19
CA PHE A 215 0.43 -18.78 -6.57
C PHE A 215 -1.06 -18.75 -6.97
N GLY A 216 -1.79 -19.84 -6.74
CA GLY A 216 -3.23 -19.91 -6.98
C GLY A 216 -3.63 -19.74 -8.46
N VAL A 217 -2.76 -20.10 -9.39
CA VAL A 217 -2.94 -19.95 -10.84
C VAL A 217 -2.90 -21.32 -11.52
N THR A 218 -3.38 -21.42 -12.74
CA THR A 218 -3.26 -22.66 -13.52
C THR A 218 -1.89 -22.75 -14.21
N VAL A 219 -1.42 -23.97 -14.45
CA VAL A 219 -0.19 -24.21 -15.21
C VAL A 219 -0.30 -23.60 -16.62
N ASN A 220 -1.49 -23.60 -17.21
CA ASN A 220 -1.70 -23.04 -18.56
C ASN A 220 -1.58 -21.50 -18.56
N GLU A 221 -2.13 -20.82 -17.56
CA GLU A 221 -1.96 -19.36 -17.40
C GLU A 221 -0.50 -19.00 -17.21
N LEU A 222 0.20 -19.74 -16.33
CA LEU A 222 1.62 -19.52 -16.08
C LEU A 222 2.47 -19.73 -17.34
N LYS A 223 2.15 -20.77 -18.13
CA LYS A 223 2.81 -21.02 -19.43
C LYS A 223 2.54 -19.92 -20.45
N SER A 224 1.29 -19.50 -20.60
CA SER A 224 0.90 -18.46 -21.56
C SER A 224 1.58 -17.14 -21.27
N LEU A 225 1.63 -16.72 -19.99
CA LEU A 225 2.27 -15.48 -19.55
C LEU A 225 3.79 -15.47 -19.80
N ASN A 226 4.40 -16.65 -19.76
CA ASN A 226 5.85 -16.79 -19.89
C ASN A 226 6.29 -17.35 -21.26
N ASN A 227 5.38 -17.44 -22.21
CA ASN A 227 5.64 -18.00 -23.55
C ASN A 227 6.30 -19.40 -23.50
N LEU A 228 5.91 -20.24 -22.53
CA LEU A 228 6.47 -21.57 -22.35
C LEU A 228 5.74 -22.60 -23.22
N SER A 229 6.46 -23.27 -24.12
CA SER A 229 5.94 -24.35 -24.94
C SER A 229 5.84 -25.68 -24.18
N SER A 230 6.59 -25.86 -23.11
CA SER A 230 6.63 -27.07 -22.28
C SER A 230 6.49 -26.76 -20.78
N ASN A 231 6.44 -27.79 -19.93
CA ASN A 231 6.45 -27.64 -18.49
C ASN A 231 7.86 -27.54 -17.89
N THR A 232 8.89 -27.53 -18.75
CA THR A 232 10.29 -27.47 -18.31
C THR A 232 10.66 -26.05 -17.92
N ILE A 233 11.16 -25.88 -16.72
CA ILE A 233 11.70 -24.63 -16.17
C ILE A 233 13.11 -24.87 -15.64
N ARG A 234 13.90 -23.80 -15.51
CA ARG A 234 15.29 -23.89 -15.04
C ARG A 234 15.44 -23.11 -13.73
N ILE A 235 16.29 -23.61 -12.84
CA ILE A 235 16.68 -22.88 -11.64
C ILE A 235 17.24 -21.51 -12.05
N GLY A 236 16.82 -20.45 -11.38
CA GLY A 236 17.15 -19.07 -11.70
C GLY A 236 16.31 -18.44 -12.81
N GLN A 237 15.42 -19.20 -13.48
CA GLN A 237 14.50 -18.64 -14.45
C GLN A 237 13.48 -17.75 -13.74
N VAL A 238 13.27 -16.53 -14.26
CA VAL A 238 12.24 -15.63 -13.77
C VAL A 238 10.94 -15.89 -14.53
N LEU A 239 9.88 -16.20 -13.79
CA LEU A 239 8.54 -16.38 -14.32
C LEU A 239 7.68 -15.18 -13.98
N THR A 240 6.96 -14.64 -14.98
CA THR A 240 5.88 -13.66 -14.77
C THR A 240 4.66 -14.39 -14.21
N LEU A 241 4.11 -13.86 -13.13
CA LEU A 241 2.92 -14.40 -12.49
C LEU A 241 1.66 -13.67 -12.95
N PRO A 242 0.52 -14.36 -13.14
CA PRO A 242 -0.75 -13.71 -13.39
C PRO A 242 -1.14 -12.81 -12.22
N GLY A 243 -1.60 -11.62 -12.53
CA GLY A 243 -2.11 -10.72 -11.50
C GLY A 243 -1.02 -10.08 -10.65
N GLY A 244 -0.10 -9.34 -11.26
CA GLY A 244 0.70 -8.32 -10.55
C GLY A 244 -0.17 -7.24 -9.89
N GLY A 245 -1.34 -7.66 -9.35
CA GLY A 245 -2.28 -6.90 -8.55
C GLY A 245 -2.09 -7.19 -7.06
N PRO A 246 -2.71 -6.41 -6.20
CA PRO A 246 -2.63 -6.59 -4.76
C PRO A 246 -3.03 -8.03 -4.38
N LEU A 247 -2.31 -8.60 -3.43
CA LEU A 247 -2.65 -9.87 -2.79
C LEU A 247 -4.17 -9.90 -2.54
N GLN A 248 -4.88 -10.81 -3.18
CA GLN A 248 -6.24 -11.10 -2.76
C GLN A 248 -6.13 -11.80 -1.40
N VAL A 249 -6.46 -11.09 -0.36
CA VAL A 249 -6.55 -11.67 0.98
C VAL A 249 -7.89 -12.41 1.02
N SER A 250 -7.88 -13.72 0.92
CA SER A 250 -9.05 -14.53 1.26
C SER A 250 -9.11 -14.66 2.78
N GLU A 251 -10.32 -14.66 3.32
CA GLU A 251 -10.54 -14.87 4.75
C GLU A 251 -10.95 -16.33 5.01
N HIS A 252 -10.42 -16.90 6.09
CA HIS A 252 -10.81 -18.22 6.58
C HIS A 252 -11.28 -18.12 8.03
N THR A 253 -12.52 -18.52 8.28
CA THR A 253 -13.05 -18.64 9.65
C THR A 253 -12.70 -20.01 10.20
N ILE A 254 -11.91 -20.04 11.28
CA ILE A 254 -11.41 -21.26 11.90
C ILE A 254 -12.56 -22.12 12.39
N GLN A 255 -12.61 -23.37 11.92
CA GLN A 255 -13.55 -24.39 12.33
C GLN A 255 -13.01 -25.22 13.51
N ARG A 256 -13.90 -25.91 14.21
CA ARG A 256 -13.52 -26.79 15.31
C ARG A 256 -12.62 -27.93 14.81
N GLY A 257 -11.45 -28.07 15.41
CA GLY A 257 -10.47 -29.11 15.10
C GLY A 257 -9.42 -28.73 14.07
N GLU A 258 -9.49 -27.52 13.47
CA GLU A 258 -8.46 -27.03 12.56
C GLU A 258 -7.24 -26.54 13.31
N THR A 259 -6.07 -26.76 12.72
CA THR A 259 -4.78 -26.23 13.17
C THR A 259 -4.25 -25.20 12.17
N LEU A 260 -3.42 -24.29 12.64
CA LEU A 260 -2.79 -23.29 11.78
C LEU A 260 -1.95 -23.93 10.65
N SER A 261 -1.32 -25.08 10.96
CA SER A 261 -0.53 -25.84 9.97
C SER A 261 -1.40 -26.45 8.88
N GLU A 262 -2.56 -27.05 9.23
CA GLU A 262 -3.49 -27.60 8.23
C GLU A 262 -4.10 -26.51 7.36
N ILE A 263 -4.43 -25.35 7.95
CA ILE A 263 -4.92 -24.19 7.20
C ILE A 263 -3.82 -23.69 6.25
N ALA A 264 -2.59 -23.58 6.70
CA ALA A 264 -1.45 -23.20 5.85
C ALA A 264 -1.27 -24.16 4.66
N VAL A 265 -1.36 -25.47 4.89
CA VAL A 265 -1.31 -26.49 3.83
C VAL A 265 -2.51 -26.36 2.87
N ARG A 266 -3.73 -26.22 3.39
CA ARG A 266 -4.98 -26.09 2.61
C ARG A 266 -4.90 -24.93 1.63
N TYR A 267 -4.38 -23.78 2.07
CA TYR A 267 -4.27 -22.58 1.26
C TYR A 267 -2.91 -22.42 0.57
N SER A 268 -2.04 -23.45 0.66
CA SER A 268 -0.71 -23.46 0.04
C SER A 268 0.18 -22.28 0.43
N VAL A 269 0.01 -21.78 1.66
CA VAL A 269 0.83 -20.70 2.23
C VAL A 269 1.80 -21.25 3.26
N SER A 270 2.92 -20.57 3.49
CA SER A 270 3.81 -20.95 4.56
C SER A 270 3.19 -20.66 5.93
N LEU A 271 3.46 -21.52 6.94
CA LEU A 271 3.02 -21.30 8.30
C LEU A 271 3.52 -19.97 8.87
N ALA A 272 4.76 -19.59 8.53
CA ALA A 272 5.33 -18.30 8.90
C ALA A 272 4.59 -17.12 8.23
N GLY A 273 4.29 -17.23 6.94
CA GLY A 273 3.53 -16.23 6.20
C GLY A 273 2.09 -16.06 6.75
N LEU A 274 1.44 -17.18 7.10
CA LEU A 274 0.12 -17.15 7.70
C LEU A 274 0.12 -16.49 9.09
N ARG A 275 1.16 -16.74 9.91
CA ARG A 275 1.35 -16.05 11.20
C ARG A 275 1.56 -14.55 11.00
N ALA A 276 2.47 -14.17 10.12
CA ALA A 276 2.79 -12.78 9.84
C ALA A 276 1.56 -11.99 9.35
N ALA A 277 0.79 -12.56 8.40
CA ALA A 277 -0.42 -11.94 7.88
C ALA A 277 -1.52 -11.71 8.94
N ASN A 278 -1.44 -12.43 10.06
CA ASN A 278 -2.42 -12.38 11.15
C ASN A 278 -1.86 -11.86 12.47
N ASN A 279 -0.63 -11.35 12.50
CA ASN A 279 0.07 -10.88 13.69
C ASN A 279 0.08 -11.92 14.84
N LEU A 280 0.23 -13.21 14.50
CA LEU A 280 0.24 -14.30 15.46
C LEU A 280 1.67 -14.55 15.96
N SER A 281 1.87 -14.45 17.27
CA SER A 281 3.15 -14.78 17.92
C SER A 281 3.35 -16.29 18.15
N SER A 282 2.30 -17.11 17.94
CA SER A 282 2.32 -18.57 18.12
C SER A 282 1.30 -19.25 17.22
N ASP A 283 1.26 -20.60 17.20
CA ASP A 283 0.28 -21.38 16.44
C ASP A 283 -1.09 -21.51 17.11
N ARG A 284 -1.29 -20.80 18.21
CA ARG A 284 -2.55 -20.84 18.96
C ARG A 284 -3.61 -20.02 18.22
N ILE A 285 -4.68 -20.68 17.81
CA ILE A 285 -5.84 -20.10 17.13
C ILE A 285 -7.14 -20.50 17.85
N LEU A 286 -8.19 -19.74 17.65
CA LEU A 286 -9.48 -19.96 18.30
C LEU A 286 -10.57 -20.28 17.27
N VAL A 287 -11.48 -21.16 17.59
CA VAL A 287 -12.66 -21.43 16.75
C VAL A 287 -13.48 -20.15 16.59
N GLY A 288 -13.87 -19.84 15.36
CA GLY A 288 -14.55 -18.61 15.00
C GLY A 288 -13.62 -17.41 14.72
N GLN A 289 -12.32 -17.53 15.01
CA GLN A 289 -11.34 -16.50 14.62
C GLN A 289 -11.25 -16.46 13.10
N VAL A 290 -11.25 -15.24 12.53
CA VAL A 290 -11.05 -15.02 11.10
C VAL A 290 -9.56 -14.81 10.84
N LEU A 291 -8.98 -15.65 9.99
CA LEU A 291 -7.62 -15.54 9.51
C LEU A 291 -7.61 -14.89 8.13
N LYS A 292 -6.75 -13.91 7.94
CA LYS A 292 -6.36 -13.41 6.63
C LYS A 292 -5.42 -14.43 6.00
N ILE A 293 -5.85 -15.00 4.88
CA ILE A 293 -5.04 -15.95 4.12
C ILE A 293 -4.33 -15.14 3.03
N PRO A 294 -3.01 -14.97 3.10
CA PRO A 294 -2.28 -14.31 2.04
C PRO A 294 -2.33 -15.21 0.79
N THR A 295 -3.20 -14.88 -0.14
CA THR A 295 -3.15 -15.46 -1.48
C THR A 295 -2.12 -14.68 -2.27
N ILE A 296 -1.05 -15.36 -2.61
CA ILE A 296 0.05 -14.84 -3.41
C ILE A 296 -0.37 -14.82 -4.88
#